data_5b65072725d42c6a39ac8ec5c531196d
#
_entry.id   5b65072725d42c6a39ac8ec5c531196d
#
_cell.length_a   1.000
_cell.length_b   1.000
_cell.length_c   1.000
_cell.angle_alpha   90.00
_cell.angle_beta   90.00
_cell.angle_gamma   90.00
#
_symmetry.space_group_name_H-M   'P 1'
#
loop_
_entity.id
_entity.type
_entity.pdbx_description
1 polymer ?
#
loop_
_entity_poly.entity_id
_entity_poly.type
_entity_poly.pdbx_seq_one_letter_code
_entity_poly.pdbx_strand_id
1 'polypeptide(L)'
;MPKFFRRLGFLTALLYMCGVQLSAQDLLVRVEAFKLMEHANAVSRPTHRTRNHKEEVTFRAYRLDGTTVDGRADNIIAGDIERYETTFGDFHSISIHFPDKIVQNDFPPEPAETLELEKLTPLLIGSFDKSDIIHSITPAILNGRPAKCVQFETVNGKTRQPANEICFDDELGALVRWNVAEDLIEDTDYVSFEGVLMPRTIRHYINGKLRMEVKQEFSVIEDPIDWAALTPPDAHPLRTCHDYKPPAIQSAPQPADAGPGPWYDVQVHGGIGPDGRVQQATVLPAGRPDLEKRAIEIVSSWVFSAPLCNGKPTIIGTDLVVHFAPR
;
A
#
# COMPACT_ATOMS: atom_id res chain seq x y z
N MET A 1 68.10 -47.68 2.46
CA MET A 1 67.48 -46.37 2.57
C MET A 1 66.75 -46.01 1.28
N PRO A 2 65.44 -46.07 1.22
CA PRO A 2 64.66 -45.54 0.07
C PRO A 2 63.90 -44.27 0.43
N LYS A 3 64.00 -43.31 -0.47
CA LYS A 3 63.34 -41.98 -0.42
C LYS A 3 61.88 -42.12 -0.77
N PHE A 4 60.98 -41.75 0.10
CA PHE A 4 59.56 -41.55 -0.12
C PHE A 4 59.30 -40.24 -0.83
N PHE A 5 58.86 -40.29 -2.10
CA PHE A 5 58.30 -39.15 -2.81
C PHE A 5 56.80 -39.07 -2.46
N ARG A 6 56.45 -38.05 -1.68
CA ARG A 6 55.05 -37.64 -1.46
C ARG A 6 54.58 -36.90 -2.72
N ARG A 7 53.70 -37.53 -3.48
CA ARG A 7 52.87 -36.80 -4.49
C ARG A 7 51.74 -36.11 -3.76
N LEU A 8 51.80 -34.78 -3.66
CA LEU A 8 50.69 -33.94 -3.29
C LEU A 8 49.80 -33.81 -4.53
N GLY A 9 48.72 -34.55 -4.56
CA GLY A 9 47.66 -34.35 -5.55
C GLY A 9 46.82 -33.14 -5.17
N PHE A 10 46.93 -32.08 -5.95
CA PHE A 10 45.99 -30.95 -5.91
C PHE A 10 44.64 -31.45 -6.44
N LEU A 11 43.73 -31.80 -5.52
CA LEU A 11 42.31 -31.93 -5.83
C LEU A 11 41.73 -30.51 -5.89
N THR A 12 41.74 -29.92 -7.07
CA THR A 12 40.92 -28.78 -7.38
C THR A 12 39.46 -29.24 -7.44
N ALA A 13 38.78 -29.16 -6.31
CA ALA A 13 37.33 -29.28 -6.25
C ALA A 13 36.73 -28.06 -6.93
N LEU A 14 36.38 -28.19 -8.22
CA LEU A 14 35.46 -27.28 -8.91
C LEU A 14 34.06 -27.45 -8.28
N LEU A 15 33.80 -26.73 -7.22
CA LEU A 15 32.43 -26.45 -6.77
C LEU A 15 31.81 -25.47 -7.77
N TYR A 16 31.18 -26.02 -8.81
CA TYR A 16 30.18 -25.29 -9.59
C TYR A 16 28.98 -25.04 -8.67
N MET A 17 29.07 -24.01 -7.86
CA MET A 17 27.90 -23.40 -7.29
C MET A 17 27.19 -22.67 -8.43
N CYS A 18 26.03 -23.16 -8.86
CA CYS A 18 25.05 -22.38 -9.60
C CYS A 18 24.49 -21.26 -8.68
N GLY A 19 25.35 -20.36 -8.28
CA GLY A 19 25.00 -19.07 -7.71
C GLY A 19 24.98 -18.09 -8.86
N VAL A 20 23.87 -17.39 -9.04
CA VAL A 20 23.83 -16.19 -9.87
C VAL A 20 24.93 -15.26 -9.35
N GLN A 21 26.07 -15.20 -10.04
CA GLN A 21 27.13 -14.24 -9.75
C GLN A 21 26.60 -12.87 -10.17
N LEU A 22 26.05 -12.11 -9.22
CA LEU A 22 25.80 -10.69 -9.41
C LEU A 22 27.15 -10.05 -9.83
N SER A 23 27.16 -9.35 -10.94
CA SER A 23 28.35 -8.59 -11.34
C SER A 23 28.64 -7.51 -10.30
N ALA A 24 29.89 -7.06 -10.20
CA ALA A 24 30.21 -5.93 -9.32
C ALA A 24 29.38 -4.70 -9.65
N GLN A 25 28.99 -4.54 -10.91
CA GLN A 25 28.14 -3.45 -11.38
C GLN A 25 26.70 -3.60 -10.87
N ASP A 26 26.12 -4.80 -10.91
CA ASP A 26 24.76 -5.06 -10.38
C ASP A 26 24.71 -4.77 -8.87
N LEU A 27 25.78 -5.11 -8.15
CA LEU A 27 25.88 -4.83 -6.72
C LEU A 27 25.91 -3.32 -6.45
N LEU A 28 26.66 -2.54 -7.24
CA LEU A 28 26.74 -1.09 -7.09
C LEU A 28 25.39 -0.42 -7.37
N VAL A 29 24.69 -0.82 -8.43
CA VAL A 29 23.36 -0.32 -8.78
C VAL A 29 22.38 -0.62 -7.65
N ARG A 30 22.42 -1.83 -7.12
CA ARG A 30 21.57 -2.21 -5.98
C ARG A 30 21.84 -1.36 -4.74
N VAL A 31 23.10 -1.15 -4.37
CA VAL A 31 23.47 -0.31 -3.23
C VAL A 31 22.99 1.12 -3.40
N GLU A 32 23.12 1.69 -4.61
CA GLU A 32 22.64 3.04 -4.90
C GLU A 32 21.12 3.14 -4.81
N ALA A 33 20.37 2.16 -5.34
CA ALA A 33 18.91 2.12 -5.24
C ALA A 33 18.44 2.11 -3.78
N PHE A 34 19.06 1.29 -2.93
CA PHE A 34 18.73 1.26 -1.50
C PHE A 34 19.04 2.59 -0.80
N LYS A 35 20.14 3.25 -1.16
CA LYS A 35 20.49 4.59 -0.60
C LYS A 35 19.46 5.65 -1.00
N LEU A 36 18.98 5.64 -2.25
CA LEU A 36 17.92 6.55 -2.70
C LEU A 36 16.64 6.33 -1.89
N MET A 37 16.23 5.09 -1.69
CA MET A 37 15.06 4.74 -0.90
C MET A 37 15.21 5.12 0.58
N GLU A 38 16.37 4.84 1.18
CA GLU A 38 16.67 5.21 2.57
C GLU A 38 16.63 6.73 2.75
N HIS A 39 17.21 7.48 1.79
CA HIS A 39 17.18 8.94 1.81
C HIS A 39 15.75 9.48 1.68
N ALA A 40 14.95 8.97 0.74
CA ALA A 40 13.56 9.36 0.56
C ALA A 40 12.73 9.08 1.83
N ASN A 41 12.94 7.93 2.46
CA ASN A 41 12.33 7.64 3.76
C ASN A 41 12.76 8.64 4.84
N ALA A 42 14.04 9.01 4.89
CA ALA A 42 14.55 9.95 5.89
C ALA A 42 13.98 11.37 5.75
N VAL A 43 13.78 11.86 4.53
CA VAL A 43 13.24 13.20 4.28
C VAL A 43 11.71 13.28 4.36
N SER A 44 11.00 12.16 4.16
CA SER A 44 9.53 12.10 4.12
C SER A 44 8.90 11.44 5.36
N ARG A 45 9.70 10.91 6.28
CA ARG A 45 9.19 10.34 7.54
C ARG A 45 9.54 11.22 8.72
N PRO A 46 8.57 11.65 9.51
CA PRO A 46 8.85 12.28 10.78
C PRO A 46 9.51 11.25 11.71
N THR A 47 10.76 11.49 12.10
CA THR A 47 11.44 10.68 13.12
C THR A 47 10.83 10.87 14.51
N HIS A 48 10.18 12.01 14.73
CA HIS A 48 9.38 12.34 15.92
C HIS A 48 8.28 13.31 15.52
N ARG A 49 7.03 12.95 15.75
CA ARG A 49 5.90 13.89 15.70
C ARG A 49 6.04 14.82 16.91
N THR A 50 6.49 16.04 16.68
CA THR A 50 6.86 16.97 17.77
C THR A 50 5.75 17.96 18.12
N ARG A 51 4.81 18.21 17.21
CA ARG A 51 3.71 19.17 17.45
C ARG A 51 2.36 18.60 17.04
N ASN A 52 1.35 19.09 17.74
CA ASN A 52 -0.02 18.84 17.33
C ASN A 52 -0.27 19.51 15.98
N HIS A 53 -0.89 18.79 15.07
CA HIS A 53 -1.17 19.30 13.74
C HIS A 53 -2.47 18.77 13.16
N LYS A 54 -2.97 19.50 12.17
CA LYS A 54 -4.11 19.12 11.36
C LYS A 54 -3.64 18.88 9.93
N GLU A 55 -4.15 17.80 9.34
CA GLU A 55 -4.05 17.49 7.92
C GLU A 55 -5.43 17.63 7.30
N GLU A 56 -5.59 18.53 6.35
CA GLU A 56 -6.82 18.69 5.58
C GLU A 56 -6.61 18.09 4.21
N VAL A 57 -7.37 17.04 3.91
CA VAL A 57 -7.27 16.29 2.66
C VAL A 57 -8.55 16.50 1.87
N THR A 58 -8.44 16.99 0.65
CA THR A 58 -9.53 16.97 -0.32
C THR A 58 -9.16 16.02 -1.44
N PHE A 59 -10.11 15.22 -1.91
CA PHE A 59 -9.84 14.29 -2.99
C PHE A 59 -10.99 14.23 -3.98
N ARG A 60 -10.65 13.91 -5.23
CA ARG A 60 -11.60 13.64 -6.31
C ARG A 60 -11.36 12.26 -6.86
N ALA A 61 -12.36 11.41 -6.75
CA ALA A 61 -12.36 10.08 -7.35
C ALA A 61 -12.98 10.13 -8.76
N TYR A 62 -12.34 9.48 -9.72
CA TYR A 62 -12.77 9.37 -11.12
C TYR A 62 -13.25 7.93 -11.38
N ARG A 63 -14.56 7.76 -11.53
CA ARG A 63 -15.19 6.46 -11.73
C ARG A 63 -15.09 5.99 -13.17
N LEU A 64 -15.22 4.69 -13.39
CA LEU A 64 -15.15 4.08 -14.73
C LEU A 64 -16.28 4.52 -15.66
N ASP A 65 -17.42 4.87 -15.11
CA ASP A 65 -18.57 5.40 -15.85
C ASP A 65 -18.41 6.87 -16.28
N GLY A 66 -17.25 7.48 -15.95
CA GLY A 66 -16.93 8.87 -16.26
C GLY A 66 -17.47 9.88 -15.23
N THR A 67 -18.16 9.43 -14.20
CA THR A 67 -18.59 10.31 -13.11
C THR A 67 -17.44 10.61 -12.17
N THR A 68 -17.53 11.74 -11.45
CA THR A 68 -16.58 12.12 -10.42
C THR A 68 -17.31 12.35 -9.11
N VAL A 69 -16.65 12.01 -8.00
CA VAL A 69 -17.14 12.28 -6.66
C VAL A 69 -16.04 12.96 -5.86
N ASP A 70 -16.36 14.07 -5.22
CA ASP A 70 -15.44 14.77 -4.34
C ASP A 70 -15.61 14.26 -2.90
N GLY A 71 -14.50 14.19 -2.17
CA GLY A 71 -14.46 13.82 -0.78
C GLY A 71 -13.49 14.68 0.02
N ARG A 72 -13.57 14.54 1.32
CA ARG A 72 -12.69 15.25 2.27
C ARG A 72 -12.33 14.32 3.42
N ALA A 73 -11.09 14.42 3.89
CA ALA A 73 -10.68 13.86 5.16
C ALA A 73 -9.98 14.95 6.00
N ASP A 74 -10.30 15.01 7.29
CA ASP A 74 -9.71 15.92 8.27
C ASP A 74 -9.06 15.07 9.36
N ASN A 75 -7.74 15.12 9.46
CA ASN A 75 -6.97 14.37 10.44
C ASN A 75 -6.38 15.33 11.47
N ILE A 76 -6.53 15.00 12.75
CA ILE A 76 -5.91 15.72 13.86
C ILE A 76 -4.99 14.75 14.58
N ILE A 77 -3.72 15.12 14.67
CA ILE A 77 -2.68 14.31 15.29
C ILE A 77 -2.07 15.10 16.44
N ALA A 78 -2.19 14.57 17.66
CA ALA A 78 -1.70 15.25 18.86
C ALA A 78 -1.10 14.23 19.85
N GLY A 79 0.22 14.18 19.89
CA GLY A 79 0.94 13.16 20.66
C GLY A 79 0.56 11.75 20.19
N ASP A 80 0.01 10.95 21.12
CA ASP A 80 -0.41 9.57 20.85
C ASP A 80 -1.91 9.46 20.52
N ILE A 81 -2.60 10.59 20.31
CA ILE A 81 -4.03 10.62 19.97
C ILE A 81 -4.17 11.09 18.52
N GLU A 82 -4.94 10.35 17.76
CA GLU A 82 -5.20 10.63 16.35
C GLU A 82 -6.70 10.59 16.10
N ARG A 83 -7.22 11.62 15.42
CA ARG A 83 -8.61 11.69 14.98
C ARG A 83 -8.64 11.73 13.47
N TYR A 84 -9.42 10.85 12.90
CA TYR A 84 -9.69 10.75 11.46
C TYR A 84 -11.17 11.02 11.21
N GLU A 85 -11.46 11.94 10.32
CA GLU A 85 -12.81 12.21 9.86
C GLU A 85 -12.83 12.17 8.35
N THR A 86 -13.67 11.32 7.75
CA THR A 86 -13.77 11.17 6.30
C THR A 86 -15.21 11.36 5.86
N THR A 87 -15.41 12.19 4.82
CA THR A 87 -16.70 12.42 4.17
C THR A 87 -16.57 12.15 2.67
N PHE A 88 -17.45 11.31 2.13
CA PHE A 88 -17.48 10.97 0.71
C PHE A 88 -18.91 10.58 0.27
N GLY A 89 -19.58 11.44 -0.48
CA GLY A 89 -21.00 11.28 -0.76
C GLY A 89 -21.83 11.24 0.53
N ASP A 90 -22.57 10.14 0.74
CA ASP A 90 -23.33 9.91 1.96
C ASP A 90 -22.53 9.21 3.07
N PHE A 91 -21.30 8.84 2.80
CA PHE A 91 -20.41 8.23 3.78
C PHE A 91 -19.80 9.32 4.69
N HIS A 92 -19.90 9.10 5.99
CA HIS A 92 -19.27 9.96 7.00
C HIS A 92 -18.79 9.10 8.16
N SER A 93 -17.48 9.02 8.34
CA SER A 93 -16.86 8.30 9.44
C SER A 93 -16.01 9.23 10.29
N ILE A 94 -16.04 9.02 11.59
CA ILE A 94 -15.14 9.64 12.56
C ILE A 94 -14.58 8.53 13.44
N SER A 95 -13.25 8.45 13.53
CA SER A 95 -12.58 7.59 14.49
C SER A 95 -11.54 8.37 15.29
N ILE A 96 -11.43 8.08 16.58
CA ILE A 96 -10.43 8.67 17.47
C ILE A 96 -9.63 7.52 18.10
N HIS A 97 -8.36 7.52 17.83
CA HIS A 97 -7.41 6.54 18.34
C HIS A 97 -6.74 7.10 19.59
N PHE A 98 -7.12 6.62 20.75
CA PHE A 98 -6.45 6.88 22.02
C PHE A 98 -5.40 5.78 22.28
N PRO A 99 -4.43 5.97 23.16
CA PRO A 99 -3.43 4.96 23.48
C PRO A 99 -4.01 3.63 23.99
N ASP A 100 -5.19 3.66 24.61
CA ASP A 100 -5.84 2.53 25.26
C ASP A 100 -7.12 2.06 24.57
N LYS A 101 -7.66 2.81 23.63
CA LYS A 101 -8.92 2.50 22.94
C LYS A 101 -9.06 3.24 21.62
N ILE A 102 -9.92 2.72 20.77
CA ILE A 102 -10.44 3.43 19.59
C ILE A 102 -11.92 3.70 19.83
N VAL A 103 -12.37 4.90 19.52
CA VAL A 103 -13.77 5.34 19.59
C VAL A 103 -14.21 5.78 18.21
N GLN A 104 -15.36 5.34 17.74
CA GLN A 104 -15.89 5.70 16.43
C GLN A 104 -17.40 5.89 16.44
N ASN A 105 -17.94 6.65 15.48
CA ASN A 105 -19.37 6.72 15.21
C ASN A 105 -19.84 5.50 14.42
N ASP A 106 -21.17 5.30 14.33
CA ASP A 106 -21.74 4.39 13.35
C ASP A 106 -21.67 5.01 11.95
N PHE A 107 -21.27 4.22 10.95
CA PHE A 107 -21.21 4.65 9.55
C PHE A 107 -21.63 3.50 8.62
N PRO A 108 -22.13 3.83 7.41
CA PRO A 108 -22.42 2.82 6.40
C PRO A 108 -21.16 2.09 5.96
N PRO A 109 -21.27 0.99 5.19
CA PRO A 109 -20.12 0.31 4.62
C PRO A 109 -19.20 1.29 3.90
N GLU A 110 -17.91 1.15 4.15
CA GLU A 110 -16.90 2.04 3.62
C GLU A 110 -16.78 1.92 2.09
N PRO A 111 -16.84 3.05 1.34
CA PRO A 111 -16.65 3.04 -0.11
C PRO A 111 -15.24 2.63 -0.50
N ALA A 112 -15.09 1.99 -1.67
CA ALA A 112 -13.79 1.57 -2.17
C ALA A 112 -12.84 2.76 -2.38
N GLU A 113 -13.37 3.93 -2.72
CA GLU A 113 -12.60 5.15 -2.95
C GLU A 113 -11.97 5.69 -1.66
N THR A 114 -12.62 5.53 -0.50
CA THR A 114 -12.04 5.93 0.80
C THR A 114 -10.93 4.99 1.23
N LEU A 115 -11.07 3.68 0.97
CA LEU A 115 -10.01 2.70 1.16
C LEU A 115 -8.80 2.93 0.23
N GLU A 116 -9.05 3.39 -1.00
CA GLU A 116 -7.99 3.80 -1.91
C GLU A 116 -7.24 5.01 -1.36
N LEU A 117 -7.96 6.02 -0.81
CA LEU A 117 -7.36 7.17 -0.16
C LEU A 117 -6.45 6.78 1.01
N GLU A 118 -6.86 5.84 1.85
CA GLU A 118 -6.05 5.35 2.96
C GLU A 118 -4.71 4.74 2.51
N LYS A 119 -4.68 4.14 1.31
CA LYS A 119 -3.45 3.59 0.73
C LYS A 119 -2.52 4.67 0.19
N LEU A 120 -3.05 5.86 -0.14
CA LEU A 120 -2.28 6.97 -0.67
C LEU A 120 -1.75 7.92 0.41
N THR A 121 -2.38 7.93 1.59
CA THR A 121 -2.04 8.81 2.70
C THR A 121 -1.76 8.01 3.98
N PRO A 122 -0.61 8.09 4.63
CA PRO A 122 0.69 8.57 4.19
C PRO A 122 1.41 7.47 3.40
N LEU A 123 2.10 7.83 2.35
CA LEU A 123 2.96 6.88 1.65
C LEU A 123 3.99 6.29 2.61
N LEU A 124 3.70 5.09 3.08
CA LEU A 124 4.74 4.24 3.63
C LEU A 124 5.64 3.88 2.45
N ILE A 125 6.61 4.76 2.17
CA ILE A 125 7.64 4.43 1.19
C ILE A 125 8.23 3.12 1.66
N GLY A 126 7.92 2.03 0.95
CA GLY A 126 8.41 0.70 1.26
C GLY A 126 9.94 0.65 1.28
N SER A 127 10.48 -0.50 1.33
CA SER A 127 11.88 -0.78 0.99
C SER A 127 11.86 -1.77 -0.15
N PHE A 128 12.90 -1.76 -0.97
CA PHE A 128 13.11 -2.88 -1.89
C PHE A 128 13.23 -4.17 -1.08
N ASP A 129 12.54 -5.22 -1.51
CA ASP A 129 12.70 -6.54 -0.92
C ASP A 129 14.06 -7.14 -1.31
N LYS A 130 14.54 -8.09 -0.51
CA LYS A 130 15.78 -8.81 -0.83
C LYS A 130 15.67 -9.64 -2.11
N SER A 131 14.47 -10.03 -2.48
CA SER A 131 14.14 -10.77 -3.69
C SER A 131 14.00 -9.89 -4.92
N ASP A 132 13.86 -8.55 -4.77
CA ASP A 132 13.76 -7.63 -5.92
C ASP A 132 15.04 -7.63 -6.73
N ILE A 133 14.89 -7.67 -8.05
CA ILE A 133 15.98 -7.58 -9.00
C ILE A 133 16.05 -6.15 -9.51
N ILE A 134 17.06 -5.40 -9.09
CA ILE A 134 17.30 -4.03 -9.55
C ILE A 134 18.05 -4.10 -10.88
N HIS A 135 17.47 -3.54 -11.94
CA HIS A 135 18.04 -3.57 -13.28
C HIS A 135 18.92 -2.35 -13.59
N SER A 136 18.41 -1.16 -13.31
CA SER A 136 19.08 0.09 -13.65
C SER A 136 18.62 1.27 -12.81
N ILE A 137 19.45 2.31 -12.80
CA ILE A 137 19.10 3.64 -12.34
C ILE A 137 19.31 4.58 -13.51
N THR A 138 18.28 5.27 -13.96
CA THR A 138 18.31 6.15 -15.12
C THR A 138 17.91 7.56 -14.74
N PRO A 139 18.59 8.60 -15.30
CA PRO A 139 18.15 9.97 -15.11
C PRO A 139 16.84 10.21 -15.88
N ALA A 140 15.97 11.02 -15.30
CA ALA A 140 14.69 11.44 -15.90
C ALA A 140 14.41 12.91 -15.59
N ILE A 141 13.46 13.49 -16.32
CA ILE A 141 12.88 14.80 -15.98
C ILE A 141 11.40 14.55 -15.68
N LEU A 142 11.01 14.77 -14.45
CA LEU A 142 9.63 14.60 -13.98
C LEU A 142 9.09 15.94 -13.49
N ASN A 143 7.96 16.37 -14.03
CA ASN A 143 7.37 17.67 -13.68
C ASN A 143 8.35 18.86 -13.82
N GLY A 144 9.27 18.78 -14.80
CA GLY A 144 10.30 19.79 -15.07
C GLY A 144 11.50 19.75 -14.13
N ARG A 145 11.61 18.75 -13.23
CA ARG A 145 12.69 18.59 -12.26
C ARG A 145 13.53 17.36 -12.58
N PRO A 146 14.86 17.41 -12.34
CA PRO A 146 15.71 16.23 -12.46
C PRO A 146 15.31 15.16 -11.46
N ALA A 147 15.33 13.90 -11.89
CA ALA A 147 15.02 12.76 -11.08
C ALA A 147 15.88 11.55 -11.44
N LYS A 148 16.01 10.60 -10.53
CA LYS A 148 16.58 9.28 -10.76
C LYS A 148 15.51 8.22 -10.63
N CYS A 149 15.33 7.41 -11.66
CA CYS A 149 14.36 6.34 -11.69
C CYS A 149 15.05 4.98 -11.58
N VAL A 150 14.66 4.21 -10.59
CA VAL A 150 15.11 2.84 -10.36
C VAL A 150 14.14 1.89 -11.02
N GLN A 151 14.63 1.06 -11.95
CA GLN A 151 13.88 0.01 -12.59
C GLN A 151 14.15 -1.33 -11.91
N PHE A 152 13.12 -2.06 -11.56
CA PHE A 152 13.24 -3.33 -10.84
C PHE A 152 12.12 -4.31 -11.17
N GLU A 153 12.34 -5.58 -10.90
CA GLU A 153 11.34 -6.64 -10.91
C GLU A 153 11.13 -7.16 -9.50
N THR A 154 9.89 -7.35 -9.12
CA THR A 154 9.54 -8.05 -7.88
C THR A 154 9.40 -9.53 -8.17
N VAL A 155 10.15 -10.36 -7.42
CA VAL A 155 10.10 -11.81 -7.54
C VAL A 155 9.29 -12.37 -6.37
N ASN A 156 8.06 -12.76 -6.64
CA ASN A 156 7.19 -13.39 -5.64
C ASN A 156 7.08 -14.90 -5.94
N GLY A 157 7.97 -15.67 -5.31
CA GLY A 157 8.05 -17.11 -5.53
C GLY A 157 8.44 -17.47 -6.98
N LYS A 158 7.48 -17.99 -7.78
CA LYS A 158 7.70 -18.36 -9.19
C LYS A 158 7.22 -17.30 -10.18
N THR A 159 6.53 -16.29 -9.70
CA THR A 159 6.00 -15.19 -10.53
C THR A 159 6.96 -14.02 -10.53
N ARG A 160 7.26 -13.51 -11.73
CA ARG A 160 7.94 -12.24 -11.93
C ARG A 160 6.88 -11.21 -12.31
N GLN A 161 6.79 -10.14 -11.55
CA GLN A 161 6.03 -8.97 -11.98
C GLN A 161 6.85 -8.18 -13.00
N PRO A 162 6.22 -7.58 -14.02
CA PRO A 162 6.92 -6.80 -15.04
C PRO A 162 7.72 -5.65 -14.40
N ALA A 163 8.61 -5.06 -15.19
CA ALA A 163 9.50 -4.00 -14.76
C ALA A 163 8.72 -2.87 -14.05
N ASN A 164 8.98 -2.72 -12.78
CA ASN A 164 8.47 -1.65 -11.95
C ASN A 164 9.45 -0.47 -11.97
N GLU A 165 8.97 0.73 -11.71
CA GLU A 165 9.79 1.94 -11.68
C GLU A 165 9.46 2.79 -10.45
N ILE A 166 10.50 3.22 -9.74
CA ILE A 166 10.37 4.17 -8.63
C ILE A 166 11.32 5.32 -8.90
N CYS A 167 10.83 6.57 -8.84
CA CYS A 167 11.65 7.75 -9.14
C CYS A 167 11.75 8.68 -7.92
N PHE A 168 12.93 9.23 -7.76
CA PHE A 168 13.31 10.15 -6.69
C PHE A 168 13.74 11.49 -7.29
N ASP A 169 13.26 12.60 -6.74
CA ASP A 169 13.71 13.94 -7.11
C ASP A 169 15.17 14.14 -6.66
N ASP A 170 16.03 14.57 -7.57
CA ASP A 170 17.47 14.70 -7.28
C ASP A 170 17.80 15.82 -6.30
N GLU A 171 16.95 16.86 -6.19
CA GLU A 171 17.18 18.01 -5.30
C GLU A 171 16.51 17.81 -3.94
N LEU A 172 15.28 17.31 -3.93
CA LEU A 172 14.52 17.07 -2.70
C LEU A 172 14.91 15.76 -2.03
N GLY A 173 15.36 14.77 -2.81
CA GLY A 173 15.57 13.41 -2.35
C GLY A 173 14.28 12.65 -2.05
N ALA A 174 13.12 13.25 -2.32
CA ALA A 174 11.81 12.67 -2.06
C ALA A 174 11.40 11.69 -3.17
N LEU A 175 10.52 10.74 -2.85
CA LEU A 175 9.84 9.90 -3.82
C LEU A 175 8.86 10.78 -4.62
N VAL A 176 8.91 10.73 -5.96
CA VAL A 176 8.04 11.54 -6.83
C VAL A 176 7.21 10.70 -7.79
N ARG A 177 7.53 9.44 -7.95
CA ARG A 177 6.77 8.50 -8.75
C ARG A 177 6.94 7.07 -8.25
N TRP A 178 5.84 6.37 -8.14
CA TRP A 178 5.77 4.94 -7.88
C TRP A 178 4.94 4.29 -8.99
N ASN A 179 5.57 3.49 -9.83
CA ASN A 179 4.93 2.78 -10.92
C ASN A 179 5.18 1.27 -10.74
N VAL A 180 4.19 0.57 -10.19
CA VAL A 180 4.30 -0.85 -9.85
C VAL A 180 3.08 -1.57 -10.40
N ALA A 181 3.30 -2.53 -11.26
CA ALA A 181 2.26 -3.26 -11.99
C ALA A 181 1.35 -2.29 -12.78
N GLU A 182 0.10 -2.18 -12.39
CA GLU A 182 -0.93 -1.34 -13.05
C GLU A 182 -1.10 0.02 -12.36
N ASP A 183 -0.49 0.17 -11.18
CA ASP A 183 -0.61 1.36 -10.32
C ASP A 183 0.52 2.33 -10.60
N LEU A 184 0.15 3.57 -10.92
CA LEU A 184 1.06 4.70 -10.99
C LEU A 184 0.61 5.77 -9.99
N ILE A 185 1.49 6.09 -9.05
CA ILE A 185 1.30 7.18 -8.10
C ILE A 185 2.33 8.26 -8.42
N GLU A 186 1.88 9.50 -8.53
CA GLU A 186 2.72 10.67 -8.74
C GLU A 186 2.51 11.68 -7.61
N ASP A 187 3.61 12.04 -6.94
CA ASP A 187 3.65 13.01 -5.86
C ASP A 187 4.25 14.31 -6.37
N THR A 188 3.58 15.40 -6.13
CA THR A 188 4.01 16.73 -6.60
C THR A 188 3.75 17.81 -5.56
N ASP A 189 4.27 19.00 -5.81
CA ASP A 189 4.05 20.19 -4.97
C ASP A 189 4.43 19.95 -3.51
N TYR A 190 5.69 19.57 -3.29
CA TYR A 190 6.21 19.28 -1.94
C TYR A 190 6.32 20.53 -1.09
N VAL A 191 5.93 20.41 0.17
CA VAL A 191 6.11 21.40 1.23
C VAL A 191 6.94 20.81 2.35
N SER A 192 7.80 21.62 2.96
CA SER A 192 8.45 21.23 4.21
C SER A 192 7.52 21.57 5.37
N PHE A 193 7.01 20.56 6.03
CA PHE A 193 6.20 20.69 7.22
C PHE A 193 6.95 20.06 8.40
N GLU A 194 7.35 20.86 9.38
CA GLU A 194 8.12 20.43 10.56
C GLU A 194 9.43 19.71 10.21
N GLY A 195 10.07 20.08 9.11
CA GLY A 195 11.32 19.45 8.65
C GLY A 195 11.12 18.15 7.84
N VAL A 196 9.86 17.77 7.60
CA VAL A 196 9.49 16.62 6.77
C VAL A 196 8.98 17.11 5.43
N LEU A 197 9.38 16.49 4.33
CA LEU A 197 8.85 16.78 3.00
C LEU A 197 7.54 16.01 2.80
N MET A 198 6.45 16.77 2.62
CA MET A 198 5.12 16.22 2.41
C MET A 198 4.62 16.61 1.02
N PRO A 199 4.09 15.69 0.20
CA PRO A 199 3.45 16.06 -1.06
C PRO A 199 2.14 16.78 -0.77
N ARG A 200 1.85 17.87 -1.49
CA ARG A 200 0.55 18.55 -1.42
C ARG A 200 -0.42 18.02 -2.47
N THR A 201 0.08 17.35 -3.48
CA THR A 201 -0.75 16.77 -4.53
C THR A 201 -0.28 15.36 -4.82
N ILE A 202 -1.20 14.40 -4.74
CA ILE A 202 -0.98 13.00 -5.10
C ILE A 202 -1.95 12.66 -6.21
N ARG A 203 -1.48 12.03 -7.28
CA ARG A 203 -2.32 11.48 -8.36
C ARG A 203 -2.12 10.00 -8.47
N HIS A 204 -3.20 9.27 -8.42
CA HIS A 204 -3.22 7.83 -8.58
C HIS A 204 -3.86 7.46 -9.91
N TYR A 205 -3.15 6.65 -10.68
CA TYR A 205 -3.61 6.14 -11.96
C TYR A 205 -3.61 4.61 -11.90
N ILE A 206 -4.66 4.00 -12.44
CA ILE A 206 -4.73 2.55 -12.66
C ILE A 206 -4.86 2.32 -14.16
N ASN A 207 -3.97 1.49 -14.73
CA ASN A 207 -3.92 1.24 -16.17
C ASN A 207 -3.84 2.55 -17.01
N GLY A 208 -3.07 3.53 -16.53
CA GLY A 208 -2.88 4.83 -17.18
C GLY A 208 -4.09 5.77 -17.14
N LYS A 209 -5.17 5.43 -16.42
CA LYS A 209 -6.34 6.29 -16.22
C LYS A 209 -6.31 6.89 -14.83
N LEU A 210 -6.44 8.21 -14.74
CA LEU A 210 -6.55 8.92 -13.45
C LEU A 210 -7.76 8.38 -12.68
N ARG A 211 -7.51 7.91 -11.46
CA ARG A 211 -8.50 7.33 -10.54
C ARG A 211 -8.77 8.25 -9.37
N MET A 212 -7.72 8.86 -8.83
CA MET A 212 -7.85 9.77 -7.71
C MET A 212 -6.85 10.92 -7.83
N GLU A 213 -7.31 12.12 -7.52
CA GLU A 213 -6.45 13.26 -7.25
C GLU A 213 -6.69 13.70 -5.80
N VAL A 214 -5.61 13.77 -5.03
CA VAL A 214 -5.61 14.15 -3.61
C VAL A 214 -4.85 15.46 -3.46
N LYS A 215 -5.39 16.37 -2.65
CA LYS A 215 -4.72 17.59 -2.22
C LYS A 215 -4.67 17.63 -0.71
N GLN A 216 -3.51 17.96 -0.16
CA GLN A 216 -3.26 17.95 1.28
C GLN A 216 -2.76 19.33 1.73
N GLU A 217 -3.25 19.78 2.88
CA GLU A 217 -2.77 20.95 3.58
C GLU A 217 -2.47 20.60 5.03
N PHE A 218 -1.38 21.16 5.55
CA PHE A 218 -0.87 20.88 6.89
C PHE A 218 -0.80 22.15 7.70
N SER A 219 -1.28 22.12 8.94
CA SER A 219 -1.23 23.25 9.86
C SER A 219 -0.92 22.81 11.28
N VAL A 220 -0.15 23.62 12.00
CA VAL A 220 0.15 23.40 13.42
C VAL A 220 -1.05 23.82 14.27
N ILE A 221 -1.39 23.05 15.30
CA ILE A 221 -2.40 23.38 16.29
C ILE A 221 -1.66 23.89 17.53
N GLU A 222 -1.78 25.21 17.79
CA GLU A 222 -1.14 25.86 18.93
C GLU A 222 -1.94 25.71 20.23
N ASP A 223 -3.27 25.65 20.14
CA ASP A 223 -4.17 25.57 21.27
C ASP A 223 -4.37 24.13 21.78
N PRO A 224 -4.67 23.94 23.07
CA PRO A 224 -5.06 22.65 23.60
C PRO A 224 -6.31 22.09 22.90
N ILE A 225 -6.27 20.82 22.54
CA ILE A 225 -7.37 20.13 21.84
C ILE A 225 -8.41 19.65 22.86
N ASP A 226 -9.65 20.10 22.69
CA ASP A 226 -10.79 19.57 23.43
C ASP A 226 -11.33 18.29 22.74
N TRP A 227 -10.78 17.16 23.12
CA TRP A 227 -11.17 15.85 22.59
C TRP A 227 -12.63 15.51 22.88
N ALA A 228 -13.21 16.02 23.98
CA ALA A 228 -14.61 15.77 24.30
C ALA A 228 -15.53 16.46 23.30
N ALA A 229 -15.20 17.69 22.90
CA ALA A 229 -15.94 18.41 21.87
C ALA A 229 -15.78 17.80 20.47
N LEU A 230 -14.67 17.12 20.20
CA LEU A 230 -14.37 16.45 18.92
C LEU A 230 -14.90 15.01 18.84
N THR A 231 -15.40 14.46 19.94
CA THR A 231 -15.98 13.11 19.99
C THR A 231 -17.45 13.18 19.58
N PRO A 232 -17.90 12.43 18.55
CA PRO A 232 -19.29 12.40 18.15
C PRO A 232 -20.19 11.93 19.32
N PRO A 233 -21.43 12.44 19.44
CA PRO A 233 -22.34 12.06 20.53
C PRO A 233 -22.80 10.59 20.46
N ASP A 234 -22.77 10.00 19.28
CA ASP A 234 -23.06 8.59 19.00
C ASP A 234 -21.82 7.70 19.01
N ALA A 235 -20.65 8.26 19.35
CA ALA A 235 -19.40 7.50 19.34
C ALA A 235 -19.39 6.40 20.41
N HIS A 236 -18.93 5.25 20.02
CA HIS A 236 -18.80 4.09 20.89
C HIS A 236 -17.41 3.47 20.78
N PRO A 237 -16.89 2.84 21.85
CA PRO A 237 -15.59 2.19 21.80
C PRO A 237 -15.61 0.99 20.84
N LEU A 238 -14.61 0.91 19.96
CA LEU A 238 -14.31 -0.33 19.25
C LEU A 238 -13.92 -1.41 20.27
N ARG A 239 -14.42 -2.61 20.06
CA ARG A 239 -14.03 -3.75 20.88
C ARG A 239 -12.57 -4.10 20.59
N THR A 240 -11.71 -3.92 21.58
CA THR A 240 -10.32 -4.35 21.49
C THR A 240 -10.25 -5.88 21.49
N CYS A 241 -9.66 -6.45 20.46
CA CYS A 241 -9.42 -7.89 20.38
C CYS A 241 -8.05 -8.22 20.97
N HIS A 242 -7.99 -8.66 22.22
CA HIS A 242 -6.75 -9.11 22.83
C HIS A 242 -6.36 -10.54 22.40
N ASP A 243 -7.35 -11.39 22.08
CA ASP A 243 -7.17 -12.74 21.55
C ASP A 243 -7.87 -12.82 20.17
N TYR A 244 -7.17 -12.30 19.16
CA TYR A 244 -7.66 -12.32 17.79
C TYR A 244 -7.21 -13.62 17.10
N LYS A 245 -8.20 -14.35 16.52
CA LYS A 245 -7.94 -15.47 15.64
C LYS A 245 -8.37 -15.11 14.23
N PRO A 246 -7.42 -15.00 13.30
CA PRO A 246 -7.73 -14.68 11.90
C PRO A 246 -8.56 -15.77 11.24
N PRO A 247 -9.39 -15.41 10.25
CA PRO A 247 -10.11 -16.39 9.46
C PRO A 247 -9.12 -17.22 8.63
N ALA A 248 -9.38 -18.51 8.50
CA ALA A 248 -8.64 -19.39 7.62
C ALA A 248 -9.52 -19.83 6.45
N ILE A 249 -8.94 -19.90 5.25
CA ILE A 249 -9.65 -20.36 4.05
C ILE A 249 -10.06 -21.83 4.25
N GLN A 250 -11.34 -22.13 4.14
CA GLN A 250 -11.90 -23.49 4.13
C GLN A 250 -12.22 -23.94 2.70
N SER A 251 -12.70 -23.03 1.85
CA SER A 251 -12.99 -23.26 0.44
C SER A 251 -12.83 -21.96 -0.33
N ALA A 252 -11.97 -21.99 -1.34
CA ALA A 252 -11.74 -20.86 -2.24
C ALA A 252 -11.69 -21.39 -3.69
N PRO A 253 -12.84 -21.65 -4.32
CA PRO A 253 -12.87 -22.10 -5.70
C PRO A 253 -12.16 -21.09 -6.60
N GLN A 254 -11.22 -21.58 -7.40
CA GLN A 254 -10.47 -20.75 -8.34
C GLN A 254 -11.37 -20.39 -9.52
N PRO A 255 -11.21 -19.21 -10.13
CA PRO A 255 -11.94 -18.84 -11.32
C PRO A 255 -11.55 -19.75 -12.48
N ALA A 256 -12.54 -20.12 -13.28
CA ALA A 256 -12.25 -20.56 -14.65
C ALA A 256 -11.58 -19.39 -15.38
N ASP A 257 -10.72 -19.71 -16.35
CA ASP A 257 -9.88 -18.76 -17.10
C ASP A 257 -10.52 -17.38 -17.43
N ALA A 258 -9.67 -16.37 -17.59
CA ALA A 258 -10.06 -15.00 -17.95
C ALA A 258 -10.35 -14.81 -19.47
N GLY A 259 -10.12 -15.83 -20.30
CA GLY A 259 -10.09 -15.67 -21.74
C GLY A 259 -8.69 -15.29 -22.27
N PRO A 260 -8.57 -14.87 -23.55
CA PRO A 260 -7.28 -14.48 -24.11
C PRO A 260 -6.79 -13.17 -23.48
N GLY A 261 -5.53 -13.16 -23.05
CA GLY A 261 -4.90 -11.98 -22.44
C GLY A 261 -3.80 -12.32 -21.43
N PRO A 262 -3.16 -11.32 -20.85
CA PRO A 262 -2.23 -11.53 -19.75
C PRO A 262 -2.94 -11.99 -18.48
N TRP A 263 -2.16 -12.41 -17.48
CA TRP A 263 -2.65 -12.59 -16.10
C TRP A 263 -3.28 -11.29 -15.62
N TYR A 264 -4.39 -11.42 -14.89
CA TYR A 264 -5.10 -10.27 -14.37
C TYR A 264 -5.55 -10.54 -12.94
N ASP A 265 -5.13 -9.67 -12.04
CA ASP A 265 -5.48 -9.74 -10.64
C ASP A 265 -6.57 -8.70 -10.34
N VAL A 266 -7.63 -9.14 -9.66
CA VAL A 266 -8.70 -8.26 -9.19
C VAL A 266 -8.69 -8.26 -7.67
N GLN A 267 -8.44 -7.10 -7.10
CA GLN A 267 -8.51 -6.90 -5.65
C GLN A 267 -9.97 -6.62 -5.25
N VAL A 268 -10.48 -7.44 -4.35
CA VAL A 268 -11.81 -7.33 -3.78
C VAL A 268 -11.68 -7.01 -2.31
N HIS A 269 -12.20 -5.87 -1.89
CA HIS A 269 -12.35 -5.53 -0.49
C HIS A 269 -13.68 -6.07 0.05
N GLY A 270 -13.71 -6.63 1.25
CA GLY A 270 -14.95 -7.13 1.86
C GLY A 270 -14.77 -7.51 3.32
N GLY A 271 -15.88 -7.72 4.00
CA GLY A 271 -15.89 -8.23 5.37
C GLY A 271 -16.02 -9.76 5.39
N ILE A 272 -15.21 -10.46 6.18
CA ILE A 272 -15.48 -11.85 6.52
C ILE A 272 -16.35 -11.85 7.78
N GLY A 273 -17.60 -12.30 7.63
CA GLY A 273 -18.59 -12.31 8.69
C GLY A 273 -18.38 -13.40 9.74
N PRO A 274 -19.17 -13.35 10.83
CA PRO A 274 -19.11 -14.35 11.89
C PRO A 274 -19.54 -15.75 11.46
N ASP A 275 -20.14 -15.88 10.28
CA ASP A 275 -20.47 -17.14 9.61
C ASP A 275 -19.37 -17.64 8.66
N GLY A 276 -18.26 -16.90 8.56
CA GLY A 276 -17.16 -17.19 7.63
C GLY A 276 -17.46 -16.88 6.17
N ARG A 277 -18.52 -16.11 5.88
CA ARG A 277 -18.86 -15.68 4.51
C ARG A 277 -18.36 -14.28 4.24
N VAL A 278 -17.99 -14.03 2.97
CA VAL A 278 -17.65 -12.69 2.52
C VAL A 278 -18.91 -11.85 2.41
N GLN A 279 -18.90 -10.69 3.01
CA GLN A 279 -19.99 -9.72 3.06
C GLN A 279 -19.52 -8.40 2.49
N GLN A 280 -20.42 -7.63 1.88
CA GLN A 280 -20.16 -6.27 1.38
C GLN A 280 -18.93 -6.20 0.45
N ALA A 281 -18.79 -7.21 -0.43
CA ALA A 281 -17.68 -7.27 -1.36
C ALA A 281 -17.74 -6.10 -2.36
N THR A 282 -16.67 -5.31 -2.43
CA THR A 282 -16.48 -4.23 -3.40
C THR A 282 -15.15 -4.43 -4.12
N VAL A 283 -15.04 -3.94 -5.34
CA VAL A 283 -13.82 -4.01 -6.14
C VAL A 283 -13.26 -2.61 -6.32
N LEU A 284 -11.96 -2.45 -6.09
CA LEU A 284 -11.25 -1.30 -6.61
C LEU A 284 -11.20 -1.44 -8.13
N PRO A 285 -11.86 -0.55 -8.90
CA PRO A 285 -12.02 -0.72 -10.33
C PRO A 285 -10.66 -0.74 -11.04
N ALA A 286 -10.32 -1.86 -11.66
CA ALA A 286 -9.03 -2.07 -12.34
C ALA A 286 -9.14 -1.95 -13.88
N GLY A 287 -10.32 -1.59 -14.42
CA GLY A 287 -10.52 -1.34 -15.83
C GLY A 287 -11.05 -2.54 -16.64
N ARG A 288 -11.42 -3.63 -15.96
CA ARG A 288 -12.05 -4.82 -16.57
C ARG A 288 -13.36 -5.17 -15.86
N PRO A 289 -14.45 -4.41 -16.11
CA PRO A 289 -15.74 -4.57 -15.40
C PRO A 289 -16.31 -5.98 -15.47
N ASP A 290 -16.01 -6.73 -16.54
CA ASP A 290 -16.38 -8.13 -16.71
C ASP A 290 -15.68 -9.04 -15.68
N LEU A 291 -14.38 -8.84 -15.45
CA LEU A 291 -13.61 -9.60 -14.47
C LEU A 291 -13.90 -9.12 -13.05
N GLU A 292 -14.08 -7.82 -12.85
CA GLU A 292 -14.45 -7.23 -11.58
C GLU A 292 -15.75 -7.82 -11.03
N LYS A 293 -16.79 -7.86 -11.84
CA LYS A 293 -18.07 -8.49 -11.47
C LYS A 293 -17.88 -9.97 -11.13
N ARG A 294 -17.13 -10.70 -11.96
CA ARG A 294 -16.84 -12.12 -11.71
C ARG A 294 -16.05 -12.32 -10.43
N ALA A 295 -15.09 -11.42 -10.12
CA ALA A 295 -14.32 -11.50 -8.89
C ALA A 295 -15.21 -11.40 -7.65
N ILE A 296 -16.18 -10.46 -7.64
CA ILE A 296 -17.18 -10.34 -6.56
C ILE A 296 -17.98 -11.64 -6.42
N GLU A 297 -18.47 -12.21 -7.54
CA GLU A 297 -19.21 -13.48 -7.54
C GLU A 297 -18.37 -14.64 -6.97
N ILE A 298 -17.07 -14.70 -7.35
CA ILE A 298 -16.13 -15.73 -6.90
C ILE A 298 -15.89 -15.62 -5.40
N VAL A 299 -15.49 -14.43 -4.90
CA VAL A 299 -15.18 -14.27 -3.47
C VAL A 299 -16.42 -14.44 -2.59
N SER A 300 -17.60 -14.10 -3.11
CA SER A 300 -18.87 -14.33 -2.42
C SER A 300 -19.17 -15.83 -2.21
N SER A 301 -18.54 -16.71 -3.01
CA SER A 301 -18.63 -18.16 -2.85
C SER A 301 -17.59 -18.74 -1.90
N TRP A 302 -16.58 -17.95 -1.52
CA TRP A 302 -15.52 -18.41 -0.62
C TRP A 302 -16.03 -18.61 0.79
N VAL A 303 -15.44 -19.59 1.46
CA VAL A 303 -15.78 -19.95 2.83
C VAL A 303 -14.52 -19.90 3.68
N PHE A 304 -14.62 -19.22 4.78
CA PHE A 304 -13.57 -19.08 5.79
C PHE A 304 -14.04 -19.68 7.12
N SER A 305 -13.12 -19.94 8.02
CA SER A 305 -13.49 -20.05 9.42
C SER A 305 -13.94 -18.68 9.95
N ALA A 306 -14.85 -18.65 10.90
CA ALA A 306 -15.23 -17.40 11.55
C ALA A 306 -14.00 -16.71 12.16
N PRO A 307 -13.76 -15.42 11.90
CA PRO A 307 -12.78 -14.65 12.66
C PRO A 307 -13.28 -14.54 14.11
N LEU A 308 -12.38 -14.71 15.07
CA LEU A 308 -12.75 -14.63 16.49
C LEU A 308 -12.06 -13.44 17.16
N CYS A 309 -12.84 -12.72 17.96
CA CYS A 309 -12.37 -11.66 18.84
C CYS A 309 -12.71 -12.06 20.29
N ASN A 310 -11.67 -12.29 21.10
CA ASN A 310 -11.83 -12.77 22.47
C ASN A 310 -12.75 -14.02 22.57
N GLY A 311 -12.54 -14.98 21.65
CA GLY A 311 -13.29 -16.23 21.55
C GLY A 311 -14.70 -16.10 20.97
N LYS A 312 -15.16 -14.92 20.56
CA LYS A 312 -16.48 -14.69 19.95
C LYS A 312 -16.34 -14.42 18.45
N PRO A 313 -17.22 -15.00 17.62
CA PRO A 313 -17.27 -14.65 16.20
C PRO A 313 -17.46 -13.14 15.98
N THR A 314 -16.72 -12.58 15.04
CA THR A 314 -16.75 -11.16 14.71
C THR A 314 -16.75 -10.96 13.20
N ILE A 315 -16.82 -9.73 12.73
CA ILE A 315 -16.57 -9.35 11.36
C ILE A 315 -15.18 -8.73 11.26
N ILE A 316 -14.48 -8.96 10.15
CA ILE A 316 -13.20 -8.32 9.85
C ILE A 316 -13.17 -7.89 8.40
N GLY A 317 -12.71 -6.65 8.14
CA GLY A 317 -12.37 -6.19 6.81
C GLY A 317 -11.11 -6.88 6.30
N THR A 318 -11.07 -7.24 5.03
CA THR A 318 -9.92 -7.87 4.38
C THR A 318 -9.88 -7.61 2.89
N ASP A 319 -8.68 -7.62 2.34
CA ASP A 319 -8.46 -7.61 0.90
C ASP A 319 -8.28 -9.06 0.41
N LEU A 320 -9.01 -9.41 -0.62
CA LEU A 320 -9.01 -10.71 -1.27
C LEU A 320 -8.58 -10.51 -2.73
N VAL A 321 -7.66 -11.34 -3.22
CA VAL A 321 -7.19 -11.24 -4.60
C VAL A 321 -7.70 -12.44 -5.40
N VAL A 322 -8.36 -12.17 -6.51
CA VAL A 322 -8.79 -13.18 -7.48
C VAL A 322 -7.87 -13.12 -8.68
N HIS A 323 -7.16 -14.21 -8.91
CA HIS A 323 -6.22 -14.36 -10.01
C HIS A 323 -6.91 -14.97 -11.23
N PHE A 324 -6.97 -14.24 -12.32
CA PHE A 324 -7.48 -14.72 -13.59
C PHE A 324 -6.32 -15.13 -14.50
N ALA A 325 -6.23 -16.44 -14.82
CA ALA A 325 -5.22 -16.95 -15.72
C ALA A 325 -5.59 -16.71 -17.18
N PRO A 326 -4.61 -16.45 -18.08
CA PRO A 326 -4.84 -16.47 -19.53
C PRO A 326 -5.21 -17.88 -20.01
N ARG A 327 -5.98 -17.96 -21.10
CA ARG A 327 -6.17 -19.21 -21.86
C ARG A 327 -5.00 -19.49 -22.75
#